data_c262f67b1e65ce01706e0b438b994d91
#
_entry.id   c262f67b1e65ce01706e0b438b994d91
#
_cell.length_a   1.000
_cell.length_b   1.000
_cell.length_c   1.000
_cell.angle_alpha   90.00
_cell.angle_beta   90.00
_cell.angle_gamma   90.00
#
_symmetry.space_group_name_H-M   'P 1'
#
loop_
_entity.id
_entity.type
_entity.pdbx_description
1 polymer ?
#
loop_
_entity_poly.entity_id
_entity_poly.type
_entity_poly.pdbx_seq_one_letter_code
_entity_poly.pdbx_strand_id
1 'polypeptide(L)'
;MDLNNLVSQLDSEFNVTKIKDDWSWMFDNRFKELSLKSFRKPKHHTGLVVKNSDQVLKIYTAFAPSTYVLKKIQKKGLKHVLLVVKHPFDWDGRKTASGFIHISDKDYEIMSDMRISLYSLHTPMDKNRNDKVVSTAYSFAKVIGLKVKDEFAEDDPNPGLKLG
;
A
#
# COMPACT_ATOMS: atom_id res chain seq x y z
N MET A 1 -12.36 -14.00 -8.22
CA MET A 1 -11.77 -14.38 -6.90
C MET A 1 -12.49 -13.57 -5.83
N ASP A 2 -12.76 -14.15 -4.68
CA ASP A 2 -13.29 -13.42 -3.52
C ASP A 2 -12.22 -12.50 -2.92
N LEU A 3 -12.58 -11.25 -2.61
CA LEU A 3 -11.63 -10.25 -2.09
C LEU A 3 -11.12 -10.63 -0.70
N ASN A 4 -11.99 -11.14 0.19
CA ASN A 4 -11.57 -11.44 1.57
C ASN A 4 -10.54 -12.59 1.58
N ASN A 5 -10.74 -13.61 0.73
CA ASN A 5 -9.78 -14.71 0.59
C ASN A 5 -8.43 -14.20 0.07
N LEU A 6 -8.44 -13.31 -0.92
CA LEU A 6 -7.21 -12.73 -1.46
C LEU A 6 -6.50 -11.85 -0.43
N VAL A 7 -7.23 -11.01 0.31
CA VAL A 7 -6.70 -10.18 1.40
C VAL A 7 -6.08 -11.05 2.48
N SER A 8 -6.76 -12.13 2.90
CA SER A 8 -6.22 -13.05 3.91
C SER A 8 -4.89 -13.70 3.46
N GLN A 9 -4.77 -14.06 2.17
CA GLN A 9 -3.53 -14.59 1.61
C GLN A 9 -2.41 -13.54 1.63
N LEU A 10 -2.71 -12.30 1.20
CA LEU A 10 -1.74 -11.20 1.22
C LEU A 10 -1.32 -10.86 2.65
N ASP A 11 -2.26 -10.77 3.59
CA ASP A 11 -1.99 -10.48 5.00
C ASP A 11 -1.06 -11.54 5.63
N SER A 12 -1.28 -12.80 5.28
CA SER A 12 -0.44 -13.93 5.74
C SER A 12 0.95 -13.90 5.11
N GLU A 13 1.02 -13.72 3.78
CA GLU A 13 2.28 -13.75 3.03
C GLU A 13 3.22 -12.61 3.44
N PHE A 14 2.65 -11.42 3.68
CA PHE A 14 3.40 -10.22 4.05
C PHE A 14 3.47 -9.94 5.55
N ASN A 15 2.98 -10.85 6.40
CA ASN A 15 2.95 -10.66 7.85
C ASN A 15 2.31 -9.33 8.31
N VAL A 16 1.27 -8.88 7.63
CA VAL A 16 0.64 -7.56 7.80
C VAL A 16 0.19 -7.30 9.25
N THR A 17 -0.21 -8.34 9.98
CA THR A 17 -0.61 -8.24 11.38
C THR A 17 0.55 -7.96 12.33
N LYS A 18 1.78 -8.31 11.96
CA LYS A 18 2.99 -8.16 12.79
C LYS A 18 3.80 -6.92 12.42
N ILE A 19 3.82 -6.57 11.13
CA ILE A 19 4.59 -5.44 10.60
C ILE A 19 3.62 -4.28 10.40
N LYS A 20 3.90 -3.15 11.04
CA LYS A 20 2.96 -2.03 11.14
C LYS A 20 3.57 -0.75 10.59
N ASP A 21 2.71 0.09 10.07
CA ASP A 21 3.02 1.47 9.66
C ASP A 21 2.29 2.47 10.57
N ASP A 22 2.68 3.71 10.51
CA ASP A 22 1.92 4.83 11.08
C ASP A 22 1.62 5.88 10.01
N TRP A 23 0.40 5.83 9.49
CA TRP A 23 -0.16 6.81 8.56
C TRP A 23 -1.15 7.75 9.22
N SER A 24 -1.29 7.71 10.57
CA SER A 24 -2.31 8.46 11.31
C SER A 24 -2.25 9.97 11.07
N TRP A 25 -1.06 10.50 10.81
CA TRP A 25 -0.83 11.92 10.50
C TRP A 25 -1.47 12.37 9.17
N MET A 26 -1.85 11.43 8.28
CA MET A 26 -2.56 11.68 7.03
C MET A 26 -4.06 11.43 7.13
N PHE A 27 -4.61 11.06 8.30
CA PHE A 27 -6.02 10.70 8.44
C PHE A 27 -6.91 11.92 8.65
N ASP A 28 -7.33 12.56 7.59
CA ASP A 28 -8.39 13.55 7.62
C ASP A 28 -9.80 12.93 7.72
N ASN A 29 -10.83 13.77 7.76
CA ASN A 29 -12.21 13.33 7.89
C ASN A 29 -12.68 12.51 6.67
N ARG A 30 -12.28 12.91 5.47
CA ARG A 30 -12.66 12.21 4.22
C ARG A 30 -12.03 10.83 4.16
N PHE A 31 -10.75 10.73 4.48
CA PHE A 31 -10.07 9.45 4.58
C PHE A 31 -10.71 8.54 5.65
N LYS A 32 -11.04 9.09 6.82
CA LYS A 32 -11.71 8.35 7.90
C LYS A 32 -13.10 7.86 7.52
N GLU A 33 -13.83 8.59 6.70
CA GLU A 33 -15.13 8.17 6.19
C GLU A 33 -15.01 6.96 5.26
N LEU A 34 -14.10 7.01 4.30
CA LEU A 34 -14.00 6.07 3.19
C LEU A 34 -13.13 4.84 3.48
N SER A 35 -12.14 4.97 4.37
CA SER A 35 -11.25 3.86 4.69
C SER A 35 -11.82 2.92 5.76
N LEU A 36 -11.41 1.66 5.69
CA LEU A 36 -11.85 0.64 6.65
C LEU A 36 -11.34 0.93 8.07
N LYS A 37 -12.19 0.72 9.08
CA LYS A 37 -11.82 0.84 10.50
C LYS A 37 -10.66 -0.07 10.88
N SER A 38 -10.56 -1.25 10.26
CA SER A 38 -9.44 -2.19 10.47
C SER A 38 -8.10 -1.60 10.07
N PHE A 39 -8.04 -0.87 8.95
CA PHE A 39 -6.82 -0.17 8.52
C PHE A 39 -6.42 0.94 9.50
N ARG A 40 -7.39 1.65 10.08
CA ARG A 40 -7.18 2.80 10.96
C ARG A 40 -6.93 2.44 12.43
N LYS A 41 -6.83 1.15 12.79
CA LYS A 41 -6.50 0.72 14.17
C LYS A 41 -5.13 1.27 14.58
N PRO A 42 -4.95 1.67 15.85
CA PRO A 42 -3.66 2.12 16.34
C PRO A 42 -2.54 1.13 15.97
N LYS A 43 -1.46 1.65 15.43
CA LYS A 43 -0.28 0.87 15.02
C LYS A 43 -0.56 -0.26 14.00
N HIS A 44 -1.55 -0.09 13.12
CA HIS A 44 -1.89 -1.12 12.12
C HIS A 44 -2.25 -0.52 10.74
N HIS A 45 -1.56 0.43 10.24
CA HIS A 45 -1.89 1.16 9.01
C HIS A 45 -1.33 0.45 7.77
N THR A 46 -1.65 -0.84 7.62
CA THR A 46 -1.32 -1.70 6.46
C THR A 46 -2.51 -2.57 6.09
N GLY A 47 -2.49 -3.20 4.93
CA GLY A 47 -3.54 -4.08 4.46
C GLY A 47 -4.64 -3.37 3.68
N LEU A 48 -5.88 -3.87 3.76
CA LEU A 48 -7.01 -3.34 3.01
C LEU A 48 -7.46 -1.98 3.53
N VAL A 49 -7.30 -0.95 2.69
CA VAL A 49 -7.59 0.47 3.00
C VAL A 49 -9.05 0.79 2.68
N VAL A 50 -9.47 0.53 1.43
CA VAL A 50 -10.81 0.80 0.91
C VAL A 50 -11.37 -0.46 0.27
N LYS A 51 -12.64 -0.76 0.57
CA LYS A 51 -13.35 -1.90 0.00
C LYS A 51 -14.54 -1.41 -0.84
N ASN A 52 -14.42 -1.49 -2.16
CA ASN A 52 -15.48 -1.13 -3.11
C ASN A 52 -16.05 -2.34 -3.87
N SER A 53 -15.58 -3.55 -3.58
CA SER A 53 -16.06 -4.78 -4.18
C SER A 53 -15.83 -5.98 -3.26
N ASP A 54 -16.67 -7.01 -3.34
CA ASP A 54 -16.42 -8.33 -2.74
C ASP A 54 -15.68 -9.27 -3.70
N GLN A 55 -15.57 -8.88 -4.98
CA GLN A 55 -14.92 -9.66 -6.01
C GLN A 55 -13.68 -8.96 -6.56
N VAL A 56 -12.70 -9.73 -6.98
CA VAL A 56 -11.52 -9.25 -7.70
C VAL A 56 -11.40 -9.96 -9.03
N LEU A 57 -11.50 -9.20 -10.12
CA LEU A 57 -11.28 -9.69 -11.49
C LEU A 57 -9.87 -9.42 -11.99
N LYS A 58 -9.24 -8.36 -11.52
CA LYS A 58 -7.88 -7.96 -11.88
C LYS A 58 -7.14 -7.41 -10.67
N ILE A 59 -5.83 -7.64 -10.62
CA ILE A 59 -4.92 -7.05 -9.64
C ILE A 59 -3.96 -6.13 -10.41
N TYR A 60 -3.76 -4.94 -9.90
CA TYR A 60 -2.75 -4.01 -10.36
C TYR A 60 -1.86 -3.59 -9.20
N THR A 61 -0.60 -3.33 -9.49
CA THR A 61 0.34 -2.78 -8.52
C THR A 61 0.75 -1.37 -8.96
N ALA A 62 0.91 -0.48 -7.99
CA ALA A 62 1.41 0.87 -8.20
C ALA A 62 2.16 1.38 -6.98
N PHE A 63 2.93 2.45 -7.14
CA PHE A 63 3.57 3.14 -6.02
C PHE A 63 2.54 3.81 -5.11
N ALA A 64 1.57 4.51 -5.70
CA ALA A 64 0.49 5.21 -5.03
C ALA A 64 -0.79 5.17 -5.88
N PRO A 65 -1.99 5.38 -5.28
CA PRO A 65 -3.26 5.44 -6.01
C PRO A 65 -3.44 6.81 -6.68
N SER A 66 -2.49 7.19 -7.53
CA SER A 66 -2.49 8.50 -8.19
C SER A 66 -3.62 8.65 -9.19
N THR A 67 -4.06 9.91 -9.42
CA THR A 67 -5.03 10.25 -10.47
C THR A 67 -4.65 9.62 -11.82
N TYR A 68 -3.36 9.57 -12.15
CA TYR A 68 -2.89 8.95 -13.38
C TYR A 68 -3.20 7.45 -13.44
N VAL A 69 -2.92 6.72 -12.36
CA VAL A 69 -3.17 5.27 -12.26
C VAL A 69 -4.68 5.00 -12.35
N LEU A 70 -5.49 5.73 -11.58
CA LEU A 70 -6.93 5.54 -11.53
C LEU A 70 -7.60 5.84 -12.88
N LYS A 71 -7.22 6.94 -13.54
CA LYS A 71 -7.69 7.26 -14.91
C LYS A 71 -7.27 6.21 -15.94
N LYS A 72 -6.10 5.61 -15.80
CA LYS A 72 -5.67 4.51 -16.69
C LYS A 72 -6.55 3.27 -16.51
N ILE A 73 -6.90 2.90 -15.27
CA ILE A 73 -7.83 1.80 -14.99
C ILE A 73 -9.21 2.12 -15.55
N GLN A 74 -9.73 3.33 -15.30
CA GLN A 74 -11.01 3.81 -15.81
C GLN A 74 -11.06 3.78 -17.35
N LYS A 75 -10.05 4.32 -18.02
CA LYS A 75 -9.96 4.32 -19.51
C LYS A 75 -10.00 2.92 -20.11
N LYS A 76 -9.50 1.92 -19.38
CA LYS A 76 -9.56 0.51 -19.80
C LYS A 76 -10.92 -0.14 -19.53
N GLY A 77 -11.88 0.54 -18.91
CA GLY A 77 -13.19 0.00 -18.53
C GLY A 77 -13.12 -1.13 -17.50
N LEU A 78 -12.04 -1.21 -16.73
CA LEU A 78 -11.81 -2.33 -15.80
C LEU A 78 -12.54 -2.08 -14.48
N LYS A 79 -13.39 -3.03 -14.11
CA LYS A 79 -14.11 -3.04 -12.82
C LYS A 79 -13.64 -4.18 -11.93
N HIS A 80 -13.97 -4.09 -10.63
CA HIS A 80 -13.62 -5.09 -9.62
C HIS A 80 -12.09 -5.32 -9.54
N VAL A 81 -11.35 -4.21 -9.46
CA VAL A 81 -9.89 -4.21 -9.38
C VAL A 81 -9.43 -4.17 -7.91
N LEU A 82 -8.44 -5.00 -7.56
CA LEU A 82 -7.64 -4.77 -6.37
C LEU A 82 -6.38 -4.00 -6.79
N LEU A 83 -6.29 -2.75 -6.34
CA LEU A 83 -5.09 -1.93 -6.52
C LEU A 83 -4.20 -2.09 -5.29
N VAL A 84 -3.09 -2.81 -5.45
CA VAL A 84 -2.07 -2.99 -4.41
C VAL A 84 -1.05 -1.88 -4.57
N VAL A 85 -0.84 -1.10 -3.52
CA VAL A 85 0.05 0.08 -3.54
C VAL A 85 1.10 -0.01 -2.44
N LYS A 86 2.24 0.62 -2.69
CA LYS A 86 3.23 0.83 -1.63
C LYS A 86 2.70 1.86 -0.63
N HIS A 87 2.18 2.99 -1.09
CA HIS A 87 1.66 4.08 -0.25
C HIS A 87 0.14 4.23 -0.42
N PRO A 88 -0.64 4.36 0.67
CA PRO A 88 -2.10 4.43 0.62
C PRO A 88 -2.65 5.80 0.23
N PHE A 89 -1.78 6.80 0.01
CA PHE A 89 -2.10 8.17 -0.38
C PHE A 89 -1.49 8.49 -1.74
N ASP A 90 -1.93 9.58 -2.37
CA ASP A 90 -1.33 10.04 -3.61
C ASP A 90 0.03 10.71 -3.37
N TRP A 91 0.79 10.92 -4.42
CA TRP A 91 2.14 11.47 -4.35
C TRP A 91 2.33 12.62 -5.33
N ASP A 92 2.70 13.79 -4.78
CA ASP A 92 3.21 14.92 -5.57
C ASP A 92 4.22 15.73 -4.74
N GLY A 93 5.50 15.45 -4.91
CA GLY A 93 6.59 16.10 -4.18
C GLY A 93 6.73 17.61 -4.40
N ARG A 94 5.96 18.18 -5.33
CA ARG A 94 5.92 19.65 -5.54
C ARG A 94 4.93 20.33 -4.60
N LYS A 95 3.98 19.58 -4.02
CA LYS A 95 2.90 20.13 -3.20
C LYS A 95 3.20 20.10 -1.71
N THR A 96 3.93 19.11 -1.24
CA THR A 96 4.27 18.95 0.17
C THR A 96 5.72 18.50 0.33
N ALA A 97 6.35 18.84 1.46
CA ALA A 97 7.72 18.41 1.75
C ALA A 97 7.84 16.88 1.86
N SER A 98 6.82 16.19 2.37
CA SER A 98 6.77 14.72 2.44
C SER A 98 6.46 14.08 1.09
N GLY A 99 5.96 14.83 0.12
CA GLY A 99 5.46 14.32 -1.15
C GLY A 99 4.07 13.69 -1.08
N PHE A 100 3.56 13.31 0.10
CA PHE A 100 2.23 12.72 0.23
C PHE A 100 1.13 13.78 0.21
N ILE A 101 0.06 13.48 -0.52
CA ILE A 101 -1.15 14.29 -0.61
C ILE A 101 -2.40 13.42 -0.48
N HIS A 102 -3.50 14.02 -0.06
CA HIS A 102 -4.77 13.30 0.03
C HIS A 102 -5.27 12.89 -1.35
N ILE A 103 -5.89 11.71 -1.42
CA ILE A 103 -6.64 11.28 -2.59
C ILE A 103 -7.80 12.26 -2.79
N SER A 104 -7.98 12.78 -4.01
CA SER A 104 -9.05 13.73 -4.30
C SER A 104 -10.42 13.07 -4.30
N ASP A 105 -11.49 13.86 -4.06
CA ASP A 105 -12.88 13.36 -4.13
C ASP A 105 -13.18 12.72 -5.48
N LYS A 106 -12.70 13.32 -6.57
CA LYS A 106 -12.85 12.76 -7.92
C LYS A 106 -12.17 11.40 -8.10
N ASP A 107 -11.04 11.20 -7.45
CA ASP A 107 -10.33 9.93 -7.48
C ASP A 107 -11.03 8.87 -6.64
N TYR A 108 -11.62 9.25 -5.51
CA TYR A 108 -12.51 8.35 -4.74
C TYR A 108 -13.78 7.99 -5.52
N GLU A 109 -14.39 8.93 -6.28
CA GLU A 109 -15.49 8.65 -7.18
C GLU A 109 -15.11 7.62 -8.24
N ILE A 110 -13.95 7.80 -8.91
CA ILE A 110 -13.41 6.81 -9.86
C ILE A 110 -13.25 5.44 -9.18
N MET A 111 -12.70 5.39 -7.98
CA MET A 111 -12.54 4.12 -7.25
C MET A 111 -13.88 3.45 -6.96
N SER A 112 -14.89 4.21 -6.57
CA SER A 112 -16.25 3.72 -6.30
C SER A 112 -16.93 3.20 -7.58
N ASP A 113 -16.97 4.00 -8.63
CA ASP A 113 -17.63 3.69 -9.90
C ASP A 113 -17.04 2.47 -10.60
N MET A 114 -15.71 2.36 -10.55
CA MET A 114 -14.95 1.26 -11.12
C MET A 114 -14.80 0.08 -10.16
N ARG A 115 -15.38 0.16 -8.95
CA ARG A 115 -15.27 -0.86 -7.89
C ARG A 115 -13.83 -1.25 -7.60
N ILE A 116 -12.94 -0.24 -7.48
CA ILE A 116 -11.55 -0.41 -7.14
C ILE A 116 -11.41 -0.48 -5.62
N SER A 117 -10.95 -1.61 -5.11
CA SER A 117 -10.52 -1.74 -3.71
C SER A 117 -9.03 -1.43 -3.61
N LEU A 118 -8.61 -0.79 -2.52
CA LEU A 118 -7.23 -0.35 -2.29
C LEU A 118 -6.59 -1.16 -1.18
N TYR A 119 -5.40 -1.69 -1.42
CA TYR A 119 -4.61 -2.46 -0.45
C TYR A 119 -3.19 -1.89 -0.34
N SER A 120 -2.73 -1.58 0.89
CA SER A 120 -1.42 -0.97 1.14
C SER A 120 -0.43 -1.97 1.74
N LEU A 121 0.80 -2.00 1.16
CA LEU A 121 1.90 -2.90 1.56
C LEU A 121 3.22 -2.14 1.77
N HIS A 122 3.24 -1.02 2.48
CA HIS A 122 4.46 -0.21 2.66
C HIS A 122 5.57 -1.00 3.38
N THR A 123 5.63 -0.91 4.70
CA THR A 123 6.66 -1.56 5.51
C THR A 123 6.67 -3.09 5.42
N PRO A 124 5.52 -3.79 5.29
CA PRO A 124 5.54 -5.24 5.10
C PRO A 124 6.31 -5.68 3.85
N MET A 125 6.22 -4.93 2.75
CA MET A 125 6.97 -5.21 1.53
C MET A 125 8.47 -4.99 1.73
N ASP A 126 8.85 -3.95 2.47
CA ASP A 126 10.26 -3.59 2.67
C ASP A 126 10.96 -4.49 3.69
N LYS A 127 10.23 -5.02 4.67
CA LYS A 127 10.78 -5.83 5.78
C LYS A 127 10.63 -7.33 5.65
N ASN A 128 9.73 -7.80 4.83
CA ASN A 128 9.47 -9.23 4.75
C ASN A 128 10.66 -9.94 4.08
N ARG A 129 11.36 -10.80 4.85
CA ARG A 129 12.53 -11.57 4.43
C ARG A 129 12.24 -13.04 4.24
N ASN A 130 11.01 -13.38 4.12
CA ASN A 130 10.60 -14.70 3.74
C ASN A 130 11.23 -15.05 2.38
N ASP A 131 11.68 -16.29 2.16
CA ASP A 131 12.32 -16.74 0.93
C ASP A 131 11.47 -16.50 -0.33
N LYS A 132 10.16 -16.36 -0.16
CA LYS A 132 9.19 -16.11 -1.23
C LYS A 132 9.00 -14.63 -1.54
N VAL A 133 9.18 -13.76 -0.53
CA VAL A 133 8.98 -12.32 -0.65
C VAL A 133 10.23 -11.62 -0.16
N VAL A 134 11.01 -11.09 -1.08
CA VAL A 134 12.25 -10.39 -0.80
C VAL A 134 11.96 -8.90 -0.65
N SER A 135 12.45 -8.28 0.42
CA SER A 135 12.30 -6.83 0.63
C SER A 135 12.88 -6.04 -0.55
N THR A 136 12.38 -4.84 -0.78
CA THR A 136 12.79 -3.97 -1.89
C THR A 136 14.30 -3.74 -1.87
N ALA A 137 14.89 -3.45 -0.70
CA ALA A 137 16.33 -3.21 -0.56
C ALA A 137 17.16 -4.46 -0.88
N TYR A 138 16.75 -5.64 -0.38
CA TYR A 138 17.43 -6.91 -0.69
C TYR A 138 17.30 -7.29 -2.17
N SER A 139 16.11 -7.10 -2.76
CA SER A 139 15.89 -7.34 -4.18
C SER A 139 16.79 -6.46 -5.03
N PHE A 140 16.92 -5.19 -4.67
CA PHE A 140 17.80 -4.23 -5.36
C PHE A 140 19.26 -4.65 -5.24
N ALA A 141 19.74 -4.92 -4.02
CA ALA A 141 21.10 -5.39 -3.80
C ALA A 141 21.42 -6.64 -4.64
N LYS A 142 20.50 -7.60 -4.69
CA LYS A 142 20.66 -8.82 -5.49
C LYS A 142 20.74 -8.54 -7.00
N VAL A 143 19.90 -7.66 -7.51
CA VAL A 143 19.87 -7.31 -8.95
C VAL A 143 21.19 -6.65 -9.38
N ILE A 144 21.77 -5.80 -8.54
CA ILE A 144 23.06 -5.13 -8.84
C ILE A 144 24.29 -5.92 -8.38
N GLY A 145 24.10 -7.15 -7.90
CA GLY A 145 25.21 -8.05 -7.53
C GLY A 145 25.88 -7.74 -6.18
N LEU A 146 25.24 -6.95 -5.31
CA LEU A 146 25.76 -6.66 -3.98
C LEU A 146 25.41 -7.76 -2.98
N LYS A 147 26.34 -8.02 -2.05
CA LYS A 147 26.09 -8.83 -0.85
C LYS A 147 25.78 -7.90 0.31
N VAL A 148 24.62 -8.03 0.92
CA VAL A 148 24.30 -7.36 2.18
C VAL A 148 25.19 -7.97 3.27
N LYS A 149 26.05 -7.16 3.87
CA LYS A 149 26.97 -7.60 4.93
C LYS A 149 26.40 -7.37 6.32
N ASP A 150 25.70 -6.26 6.50
CA ASP A 150 25.21 -5.83 7.81
C ASP A 150 23.94 -4.99 7.70
N GLU A 151 23.25 -4.84 8.80
CA GLU A 151 22.04 -4.01 8.92
C GLU A 151 22.27 -2.95 10.00
N PHE A 152 22.07 -1.69 9.63
CA PHE A 152 22.17 -0.57 10.55
C PHE A 152 20.84 -0.29 11.25
N ALA A 153 20.90 0.37 12.40
CA ALA A 153 19.75 0.89 13.16
C ALA A 153 18.80 -0.17 13.72
N GLU A 154 19.35 -1.13 14.47
CA GLU A 154 18.55 -2.07 15.26
C GLU A 154 17.62 -1.37 16.27
N ASP A 155 18.02 -0.19 16.77
CA ASP A 155 17.30 0.61 17.77
C ASP A 155 16.47 1.77 17.18
N ASP A 156 16.29 1.85 15.86
CA ASP A 156 15.48 2.88 15.25
C ASP A 156 14.01 2.70 15.65
N PRO A 157 13.37 3.69 16.33
CA PRO A 157 11.95 3.67 16.65
C PRO A 157 11.07 3.59 15.39
N ASN A 158 11.66 3.86 14.21
CA ASN A 158 11.08 3.68 12.89
C ASN A 158 11.86 2.61 12.10
N PRO A 159 11.79 1.34 12.49
CA PRO A 159 12.59 0.28 11.88
C PRO A 159 12.23 -0.01 10.39
N GLY A 160 11.44 0.86 9.74
CA GLY A 160 11.12 0.85 8.31
C GLY A 160 12.10 1.61 7.43
N LEU A 161 12.92 2.51 8.00
CA LEU A 161 13.89 3.32 7.27
C LEU A 161 15.32 2.87 7.60
N LYS A 162 15.64 1.64 7.32
CA LYS A 162 17.05 1.23 7.31
C LYS A 162 17.67 1.77 6.02
N LEU A 163 18.39 2.88 6.14
CA LEU A 163 19.31 3.35 5.12
C LEU A 163 20.50 2.42 5.13
N GLY A 164 20.58 1.53 4.17
CA GLY A 164 21.77 0.74 3.89
C GLY A 164 22.62 1.43 2.85
#